data_2ba70cf92ce982f4345b8e0f4767aa0e
#
_entry.id   2ba70cf92ce982f4345b8e0f4767aa0e
#
_cell.length_a   1.000
_cell.length_b   1.000
_cell.length_c   1.000
_cell.angle_alpha   90.00
_cell.angle_beta   90.00
_cell.angle_gamma   90.00
#
_symmetry.space_group_name_H-M   'P 1'
#
loop_
_entity.id
_entity.type
_entity.pdbx_description
1 polymer ?
#
loop_
_entity_poly.entity_id
_entity_poly.type
_entity_poly.pdbx_seq_one_letter_code
_entity_poly.pdbx_strand_id
1 'polypeptide(L)'
;MANFIIEPHFRLHEWVAEEKCYFRDEGLDYEFRELVRATGGKIHDKGDKVGAFQSFEEGRKSNVSCACHWTVNVAASKGIGRMYTDVYSVSPAGIFVPHDSNVKSPADLAAVPISVGYQSGSHYATVQGLEPYLKADQIKLNFADGMLFKRMEQLIEGKAPAVSLFSGPYYFAEQLGFRKVIDTTFMIATMIHGDPDPEDLRKFFRALRRAQRDIDLRPELYTHYYKNEFPDRFHALMDTQRWGPGERLVFEPYTKEVYEESFEWIAAHGMFADSGMGSGDYEKATLSLNA
;
A
#
# COMPACT_ATOMS: atom_id res chain seq x y z
N MET A 1 7.40 15.02 24.09
CA MET A 1 6.82 14.15 23.05
C MET A 1 6.78 14.98 21.79
N ALA A 2 7.21 14.44 20.66
CA ALA A 2 7.13 15.14 19.38
C ALA A 2 5.67 15.49 19.05
N ASN A 3 5.47 16.62 18.37
CA ASN A 3 4.12 17.10 18.07
C ASN A 3 3.52 16.44 16.84
N PHE A 4 4.36 15.84 15.97
CA PHE A 4 3.92 15.21 14.71
C PHE A 4 4.40 13.76 14.63
N ILE A 5 3.46 12.83 14.58
CA ILE A 5 3.75 11.39 14.61
C ILE A 5 3.57 10.81 13.22
N ILE A 6 4.64 10.25 12.67
CA ILE A 6 4.71 9.65 11.33
C ILE A 6 4.66 8.13 11.47
N GLU A 7 3.69 7.49 10.81
CA GLU A 7 3.74 6.06 10.55
C GLU A 7 4.34 5.85 9.15
N PRO A 8 5.58 5.32 9.04
CA PRO A 8 6.21 5.11 7.74
C PRO A 8 5.41 4.13 6.88
N HIS A 9 5.44 4.34 5.57
CA HIS A 9 4.84 3.42 4.61
C HIS A 9 5.89 2.52 3.94
N PHE A 10 5.45 1.54 3.15
CA PHE A 10 6.32 0.61 2.39
C PHE A 10 6.94 1.30 1.19
N ARG A 11 7.70 2.37 1.43
CA ARG A 11 8.36 3.20 0.42
C ARG A 11 9.66 3.78 0.96
N LEU A 12 10.48 4.33 0.08
CA LEU A 12 11.80 4.84 0.42
C LEU A 12 11.78 6.25 1.04
N HIS A 13 10.68 7.00 0.85
CA HIS A 13 10.62 8.45 1.06
C HIS A 13 10.91 8.90 2.48
N GLU A 14 10.29 8.25 3.47
CA GLU A 14 10.47 8.59 4.87
C GLU A 14 11.91 8.35 5.31
N TRP A 15 12.52 7.26 4.84
CA TRP A 15 13.92 6.92 5.15
C TRP A 15 14.91 7.88 4.48
N VAL A 16 14.66 8.27 3.23
CA VAL A 16 15.48 9.25 2.52
C VAL A 16 15.35 10.63 3.16
N ALA A 17 14.13 11.06 3.51
CA ALA A 17 13.91 12.33 4.18
C ALA A 17 14.59 12.38 5.55
N GLU A 18 14.62 11.25 6.29
CA GLU A 18 15.34 11.14 7.57
C GLU A 18 16.85 11.19 7.37
N GLU A 19 17.42 10.39 6.47
CA GLU A 19 18.85 10.38 6.15
C GLU A 19 19.37 11.76 5.75
N LYS A 20 18.60 12.46 4.91
CA LYS A 20 18.95 13.79 4.38
C LYS A 20 18.58 14.93 5.33
N CYS A 21 18.04 14.64 6.50
CA CYS A 21 17.56 15.62 7.48
C CYS A 21 16.47 16.55 6.97
N TYR A 22 15.70 16.16 5.94
CA TYR A 22 14.71 17.05 5.31
C TYR A 22 13.58 17.44 6.25
N PHE A 23 13.12 16.55 7.13
CA PHE A 23 12.12 16.91 8.14
C PHE A 23 12.64 17.97 9.12
N ARG A 24 13.91 17.85 9.54
CA ARG A 24 14.56 18.83 10.43
C ARG A 24 14.79 20.16 9.73
N ASP A 25 15.21 20.15 8.46
CA ASP A 25 15.39 21.36 7.65
C ASP A 25 14.10 22.15 7.49
N GLU A 26 12.96 21.45 7.36
CA GLU A 26 11.64 22.06 7.33
C GLU A 26 11.17 22.53 8.71
N GLY A 27 11.89 22.23 9.77
CA GLY A 27 11.52 22.59 11.14
C GLY A 27 10.33 21.78 11.67
N LEU A 28 10.20 20.53 11.27
CA LEU A 28 9.19 19.62 11.79
C LEU A 28 9.69 18.97 13.09
N ASP A 29 8.90 19.05 14.17
CA ASP A 29 9.10 18.30 15.40
C ASP A 29 8.34 16.98 15.33
N TYR A 30 9.03 15.88 15.00
CA TYR A 30 8.41 14.61 14.65
C TYR A 30 9.03 13.42 15.38
N GLU A 31 8.26 12.33 15.42
CA GLU A 31 8.75 10.99 15.75
C GLU A 31 8.19 9.98 14.78
N PHE A 32 8.94 8.92 14.50
CA PHE A 32 8.44 7.76 13.79
C PHE A 32 7.77 6.78 14.73
N ARG A 33 6.61 6.29 14.32
CA ARG A 33 6.07 5.03 14.83
C ARG A 33 6.80 3.85 14.21
N GLU A 34 6.70 2.70 14.85
CA GLU A 34 7.17 1.46 14.25
C GLU A 34 6.48 1.29 12.88
N LEU A 35 7.27 1.00 11.84
CA LEU A 35 6.76 0.61 10.53
C LEU A 35 5.74 -0.53 10.74
N VAL A 36 4.50 -0.31 10.33
CA VAL A 36 3.51 -1.39 10.27
C VAL A 36 4.02 -2.36 9.21
N ARG A 37 4.85 -3.28 9.63
CA ARG A 37 5.34 -4.34 8.74
C ARG A 37 4.13 -5.02 8.13
N ALA A 38 4.14 -5.24 6.84
CA ALA A 38 3.10 -6.00 6.15
C ALA A 38 3.02 -7.47 6.61
N THR A 39 3.69 -7.79 7.69
CA THR A 39 3.58 -9.01 8.49
C THR A 39 2.51 -8.91 9.58
N GLY A 40 1.71 -7.80 9.59
CA GLY A 40 0.74 -7.50 10.63
C GLY A 40 1.43 -7.08 11.94
N GLY A 41 1.34 -5.81 12.29
CA GLY A 41 1.52 -5.47 13.70
C GLY A 41 0.57 -6.37 14.50
N LYS A 42 1.04 -6.90 15.61
CA LYS A 42 0.36 -7.88 16.48
C LYS A 42 -0.63 -8.76 15.73
N ILE A 43 -0.19 -9.93 15.30
CA ILE A 43 -1.03 -10.98 14.73
C ILE A 43 -2.23 -11.14 15.67
N HIS A 44 -3.39 -10.68 15.25
CA HIS A 44 -4.61 -10.99 15.94
C HIS A 44 -4.96 -12.43 15.59
N ASP A 45 -5.20 -13.27 16.60
CA ASP A 45 -5.69 -14.65 16.47
C ASP A 45 -7.10 -14.75 15.85
N LYS A 46 -7.47 -13.81 14.99
CA LYS A 46 -8.82 -13.70 14.40
C LYS A 46 -8.91 -14.18 12.96
N GLY A 47 -8.29 -15.33 12.68
CA GLY A 47 -8.53 -16.02 11.40
C GLY A 47 -7.97 -15.31 10.15
N ASP A 48 -8.33 -15.82 8.99
CA ASP A 48 -7.74 -15.47 7.69
C ASP A 48 -8.10 -14.06 7.15
N LYS A 49 -9.03 -13.34 7.80
CA LYS A 49 -9.56 -12.06 7.32
C LYS A 49 -8.93 -10.85 8.04
N VAL A 50 -7.61 -10.79 8.12
CA VAL A 50 -6.89 -9.63 8.64
C VAL A 50 -6.41 -8.78 7.47
N GLY A 51 -6.74 -7.48 7.47
CA GLY A 51 -6.39 -6.57 6.37
C GLY A 51 -6.06 -5.15 6.82
N ALA A 52 -5.65 -4.32 5.87
CA ALA A 52 -5.26 -2.95 6.13
C ALA A 52 -6.40 -2.11 6.76
N PHE A 53 -7.65 -2.41 6.41
CA PHE A 53 -8.81 -1.70 6.95
C PHE A 53 -8.99 -1.92 8.45
N GLN A 54 -8.77 -3.14 8.94
CA GLN A 54 -8.89 -3.43 10.38
C GLN A 54 -7.95 -2.56 11.21
N SER A 55 -6.73 -2.31 10.73
CA SER A 55 -5.78 -1.46 11.46
C SER A 55 -6.25 -0.01 11.60
N PHE A 56 -7.06 0.50 10.67
CA PHE A 56 -7.71 1.80 10.81
C PHE A 56 -8.84 1.77 11.83
N GLU A 57 -9.68 0.73 11.82
CA GLU A 57 -10.77 0.57 12.79
C GLU A 57 -10.24 0.45 14.23
N GLU A 58 -9.09 -0.19 14.44
CA GLU A 58 -8.42 -0.31 15.74
C GLU A 58 -7.76 1.00 16.20
N GLY A 59 -7.66 1.99 15.30
CA GLY A 59 -7.09 3.31 15.55
C GLY A 59 -5.58 3.35 15.46
N ARG A 60 -5.07 4.03 14.47
CA ARG A 60 -3.63 4.32 14.33
C ARG A 60 -3.26 5.51 15.21
N LYS A 61 -2.20 5.33 16.02
CA LYS A 61 -1.70 6.37 16.94
C LYS A 61 -0.65 7.25 16.25
N SER A 62 -0.97 7.78 15.07
CA SER A 62 -0.12 8.64 14.26
C SER A 62 -0.92 9.82 13.72
N ASN A 63 -0.27 10.89 13.29
CA ASN A 63 -0.92 11.99 12.59
C ASN A 63 -1.08 11.67 11.10
N VAL A 64 -0.11 10.96 10.53
CA VAL A 64 -0.13 10.51 9.14
C VAL A 64 0.13 9.02 9.05
N SER A 65 -0.64 8.35 8.23
CA SER A 65 -0.42 6.95 7.82
C SER A 65 -0.94 6.74 6.41
N CYS A 66 -0.50 5.66 5.74
CA CYS A 66 -0.89 5.38 4.37
C CYS A 66 -1.49 3.97 4.23
N ALA A 67 -2.36 3.83 3.23
CA ALA A 67 -2.84 2.54 2.73
C ALA A 67 -3.33 2.71 1.28
N CYS A 68 -3.73 1.62 0.63
CA CYS A 68 -4.34 1.73 -0.69
C CYS A 68 -5.55 2.69 -0.65
N HIS A 69 -5.75 3.44 -1.72
CA HIS A 69 -6.74 4.51 -1.77
C HIS A 69 -8.17 4.00 -1.47
N TRP A 70 -8.53 2.79 -1.86
CA TRP A 70 -9.83 2.18 -1.54
C TRP A 70 -10.05 2.04 -0.02
N THR A 71 -9.05 1.51 0.69
CA THR A 71 -9.12 1.35 2.15
C THR A 71 -9.23 2.70 2.85
N VAL A 72 -8.41 3.69 2.43
CA VAL A 72 -8.44 5.05 2.98
C VAL A 72 -9.78 5.73 2.69
N ASN A 73 -10.31 5.56 1.48
CA ASN A 73 -11.61 6.08 1.06
C ASN A 73 -12.73 5.60 2.00
N VAL A 74 -12.84 4.29 2.22
CA VAL A 74 -13.87 3.73 3.12
C VAL A 74 -13.65 4.16 4.57
N ALA A 75 -12.42 4.16 5.06
CA ALA A 75 -12.13 4.58 6.43
C ALA A 75 -12.47 6.06 6.64
N ALA A 76 -12.12 6.92 5.70
CA ALA A 76 -12.46 8.35 5.74
C ALA A 76 -13.97 8.59 5.64
N SER A 77 -14.70 7.85 4.79
CA SER A 77 -16.16 7.93 4.69
C SER A 77 -16.88 7.56 5.99
N LYS A 78 -16.26 6.74 6.82
CA LYS A 78 -16.73 6.36 8.17
C LYS A 78 -16.31 7.36 9.26
N GLY A 79 -15.54 8.39 8.94
CA GLY A 79 -15.04 9.37 9.92
C GLY A 79 -13.88 8.86 10.79
N ILE A 80 -13.18 7.80 10.39
CA ILE A 80 -12.02 7.27 11.14
C ILE A 80 -10.81 8.22 11.06
N GLY A 81 -10.80 9.09 10.07
CA GLY A 81 -9.81 10.13 9.81
C GLY A 81 -10.23 10.90 8.56
N ARG A 82 -9.31 11.66 7.96
CA ARG A 82 -9.57 12.36 6.69
C ARG A 82 -8.52 11.95 5.65
N MET A 83 -8.95 11.65 4.43
CA MET A 83 -8.04 11.43 3.30
C MET A 83 -7.40 12.77 2.91
N TYR A 84 -6.07 12.83 2.89
CA TYR A 84 -5.37 14.01 2.36
C TYR A 84 -5.37 13.96 0.83
N THR A 85 -5.89 15.02 0.19
CA THR A 85 -6.17 14.98 -1.25
C THR A 85 -5.19 15.77 -2.10
N ASP A 86 -4.23 16.50 -1.52
CA ASP A 86 -3.24 17.25 -2.30
C ASP A 86 -2.07 16.41 -2.80
N VAL A 87 -1.96 15.18 -2.30
CA VAL A 87 -0.89 14.22 -2.66
C VAL A 87 -1.44 12.80 -2.57
N TYR A 88 -1.13 12.00 -3.55
CA TYR A 88 -1.30 10.56 -3.51
C TYR A 88 0.00 9.87 -3.96
N SER A 89 0.06 8.57 -3.94
CA SER A 89 1.18 7.85 -4.53
C SER A 89 0.71 6.67 -5.37
N VAL A 90 1.61 6.17 -6.20
CA VAL A 90 1.37 5.02 -7.08
C VAL A 90 2.37 3.94 -6.72
N SER A 91 1.88 2.76 -6.37
CA SER A 91 2.69 1.61 -5.98
C SER A 91 2.67 0.55 -7.07
N PRO A 92 3.85 0.15 -7.60
CA PRO A 92 3.94 -1.00 -8.48
C PRO A 92 3.42 -2.25 -7.78
N ALA A 93 2.58 -3.00 -8.47
CA ALA A 93 2.05 -4.26 -7.99
C ALA A 93 1.80 -5.21 -9.17
N GLY A 94 1.70 -6.52 -8.88
CA GLY A 94 1.43 -7.51 -9.91
C GLY A 94 1.03 -8.84 -9.34
N ILE A 95 0.42 -9.67 -10.18
CA ILE A 95 0.15 -11.07 -9.87
C ILE A 95 1.30 -11.91 -10.41
N PHE A 96 1.93 -12.63 -9.50
CA PHE A 96 3.09 -13.49 -9.76
C PHE A 96 2.73 -14.96 -9.67
N VAL A 97 3.37 -15.76 -10.52
CA VAL A 97 3.27 -17.22 -10.56
C VAL A 97 4.67 -17.84 -10.64
N PRO A 98 4.85 -19.13 -10.29
CA PRO A 98 6.09 -19.85 -10.53
C PRO A 98 6.56 -19.77 -12.00
N HIS A 99 7.87 -19.76 -12.20
CA HIS A 99 8.45 -19.65 -13.56
C HIS A 99 7.93 -20.72 -14.52
N ASP A 100 7.77 -21.95 -14.04
CA ASP A 100 7.31 -23.13 -14.77
C ASP A 100 5.77 -23.29 -14.83
N SER A 101 5.04 -22.34 -14.23
CA SER A 101 3.57 -22.34 -14.25
C SER A 101 3.02 -22.34 -15.67
N ASN A 102 1.90 -23.04 -15.88
CA ASN A 102 1.13 -23.02 -17.14
C ASN A 102 0.36 -21.72 -17.35
N VAL A 103 0.20 -20.88 -16.32
CA VAL A 103 -0.46 -19.56 -16.42
C VAL A 103 0.46 -18.62 -17.19
N LYS A 104 0.09 -18.20 -18.40
CA LYS A 104 0.87 -17.34 -19.31
C LYS A 104 0.25 -15.95 -19.51
N SER A 105 -1.05 -15.85 -19.32
CA SER A 105 -1.84 -14.63 -19.54
C SER A 105 -2.84 -14.42 -18.40
N PRO A 106 -3.41 -13.21 -18.25
CA PRO A 106 -4.47 -12.96 -17.25
C PRO A 106 -5.68 -13.89 -17.37
N ALA A 107 -6.06 -14.31 -18.59
CA ALA A 107 -7.16 -15.22 -18.80
C ALA A 107 -6.90 -16.63 -18.24
N ASP A 108 -5.64 -17.05 -18.17
CA ASP A 108 -5.27 -18.36 -17.60
C ASP A 108 -5.41 -18.42 -16.07
N LEU A 109 -5.64 -17.26 -15.41
CA LEU A 109 -5.93 -17.18 -13.98
C LEU A 109 -7.37 -17.59 -13.64
N ALA A 110 -8.20 -17.93 -14.64
CA ALA A 110 -9.56 -18.42 -14.40
C ALA A 110 -9.55 -19.63 -13.45
N ALA A 111 -10.25 -19.49 -12.32
CA ALA A 111 -10.33 -20.49 -11.25
C ALA A 111 -9.01 -20.87 -10.55
N VAL A 112 -7.90 -20.18 -10.85
CA VAL A 112 -6.63 -20.32 -10.12
C VAL A 112 -6.72 -19.54 -8.80
N PRO A 113 -6.46 -20.15 -7.62
CA PRO A 113 -6.45 -19.42 -6.35
C PRO A 113 -5.33 -18.39 -6.32
N ILE A 114 -5.66 -17.12 -6.09
CA ILE A 114 -4.70 -16.02 -5.98
C ILE A 114 -4.64 -15.56 -4.53
N SER A 115 -3.47 -15.67 -3.90
CA SER A 115 -3.30 -15.21 -2.51
C SER A 115 -3.22 -13.68 -2.46
N VAL A 116 -4.11 -13.08 -1.67
CA VAL A 116 -4.27 -11.63 -1.45
C VAL A 116 -4.52 -11.33 0.02
N GLY A 117 -4.24 -10.12 0.47
CA GLY A 117 -4.66 -9.65 1.80
C GLY A 117 -6.13 -9.22 1.79
N TYR A 118 -6.89 -9.63 2.81
CA TYR A 118 -8.30 -9.22 2.91
C TYR A 118 -8.42 -7.70 3.10
N GLN A 119 -9.36 -7.07 2.39
CA GLN A 119 -9.61 -5.61 2.43
C GLN A 119 -8.31 -4.76 2.36
N SER A 120 -7.44 -5.12 1.44
CA SER A 120 -6.15 -4.46 1.19
C SER A 120 -5.95 -4.16 -0.29
N GLY A 121 -4.92 -3.38 -0.63
CA GLY A 121 -4.59 -3.04 -2.02
C GLY A 121 -4.48 -4.25 -2.94
N SER A 122 -3.89 -5.35 -2.45
CA SER A 122 -3.78 -6.60 -3.22
C SER A 122 -5.13 -7.26 -3.52
N HIS A 123 -6.13 -7.12 -2.65
CA HIS A 123 -7.48 -7.59 -2.89
C HIS A 123 -8.13 -6.83 -4.05
N TYR A 124 -8.22 -5.51 -3.88
CA TYR A 124 -8.93 -4.64 -4.83
C TYR A 124 -8.24 -4.60 -6.19
N ALA A 125 -6.92 -4.40 -6.19
CA ALA A 125 -6.14 -4.34 -7.42
C ALA A 125 -6.17 -5.66 -8.20
N THR A 126 -6.24 -6.81 -7.51
CA THR A 126 -6.41 -8.12 -8.16
C THR A 126 -7.77 -8.23 -8.85
N VAL A 127 -8.85 -7.85 -8.17
CA VAL A 127 -10.20 -7.90 -8.77
C VAL A 127 -10.28 -6.95 -9.95
N GLN A 128 -9.97 -5.66 -9.73
CA GLN A 128 -10.05 -4.63 -10.77
C GLN A 128 -9.15 -4.95 -11.99
N GLY A 129 -7.94 -5.46 -11.74
CA GLY A 129 -7.02 -5.82 -12.82
C GLY A 129 -7.46 -7.03 -13.65
N LEU A 130 -8.25 -7.95 -13.06
CA LEU A 130 -8.71 -9.15 -13.75
C LEU A 130 -10.10 -9.02 -14.40
N GLU A 131 -10.94 -8.06 -14.00
CA GLU A 131 -12.27 -7.84 -14.57
C GLU A 131 -12.31 -7.69 -16.10
N PRO A 132 -11.30 -7.08 -16.77
CA PRO A 132 -11.27 -7.03 -18.23
C PRO A 132 -11.08 -8.40 -18.91
N TYR A 133 -10.62 -9.40 -18.18
CA TYR A 133 -10.24 -10.72 -18.71
C TYR A 133 -11.12 -11.86 -18.20
N LEU A 134 -11.71 -11.71 -17.02
CA LEU A 134 -12.40 -12.80 -16.31
C LEU A 134 -13.76 -12.31 -15.76
N LYS A 135 -14.72 -13.21 -15.72
CA LYS A 135 -15.97 -12.96 -14.99
C LYS A 135 -15.72 -13.06 -13.49
N ALA A 136 -16.55 -12.40 -12.69
CA ALA A 136 -16.41 -12.38 -11.22
C ALA A 136 -16.36 -13.78 -10.59
N ASP A 137 -17.15 -14.73 -11.10
CA ASP A 137 -17.17 -16.11 -10.62
C ASP A 137 -15.92 -16.94 -10.97
N GLN A 138 -15.11 -16.45 -11.90
CA GLN A 138 -13.83 -17.05 -12.31
C GLN A 138 -12.65 -16.52 -11.50
N ILE A 139 -12.77 -15.37 -10.85
CA ILE A 139 -11.72 -14.79 -9.99
C ILE A 139 -11.78 -15.50 -8.64
N LYS A 140 -10.76 -16.31 -8.33
CA LYS A 140 -10.67 -17.05 -7.07
C LYS A 140 -9.62 -16.44 -6.17
N LEU A 141 -10.06 -15.84 -5.06
CA LEU A 141 -9.20 -15.22 -4.07
C LEU A 141 -8.97 -16.17 -2.90
N ASN A 142 -7.72 -16.24 -2.45
CA ASN A 142 -7.31 -16.93 -1.23
C ASN A 142 -6.81 -15.90 -0.22
N PHE A 143 -7.48 -15.79 0.93
CA PHE A 143 -7.12 -14.87 2.01
C PHE A 143 -6.30 -15.55 3.13
N ALA A 144 -6.14 -16.87 3.07
CA ALA A 144 -5.37 -17.60 4.07
C ALA A 144 -3.91 -17.12 4.08
N ASP A 145 -3.41 -16.78 5.27
CA ASP A 145 -2.07 -16.19 5.43
C ASP A 145 -1.80 -15.01 4.48
N GLY A 146 -2.83 -14.17 4.24
CA GLY A 146 -2.84 -13.12 3.21
C GLY A 146 -1.89 -11.94 3.45
N MET A 147 -1.04 -11.97 4.49
CA MET A 147 -0.03 -10.94 4.77
C MET A 147 1.03 -10.91 3.67
N LEU A 148 1.51 -9.72 3.30
CA LEU A 148 2.39 -9.51 2.14
C LEU A 148 3.61 -10.46 2.11
N PHE A 149 4.35 -10.54 3.21
CA PHE A 149 5.54 -11.40 3.28
C PHE A 149 5.17 -12.89 3.34
N LYS A 150 4.03 -13.23 3.91
CA LYS A 150 3.54 -14.63 3.91
C LYS A 150 3.16 -15.09 2.50
N ARG A 151 2.50 -14.24 1.72
CA ARG A 151 2.22 -14.55 0.31
C ARG A 151 3.49 -14.75 -0.50
N MET A 152 4.49 -13.88 -0.29
CA MET A 152 5.82 -14.04 -0.92
C MET A 152 6.45 -15.38 -0.53
N GLU A 153 6.43 -15.74 0.75
CA GLU A 153 6.94 -17.04 1.22
C GLU A 153 6.19 -18.22 0.60
N GLN A 154 4.86 -18.15 0.54
CA GLN A 154 4.03 -19.18 -0.10
C GLN A 154 4.40 -19.37 -1.58
N LEU A 155 4.69 -18.28 -2.30
CA LEU A 155 5.17 -18.37 -3.69
C LEU A 155 6.54 -19.03 -3.78
N ILE A 156 7.50 -18.60 -2.94
CA ILE A 156 8.88 -19.14 -2.92
C ILE A 156 8.87 -20.64 -2.57
N GLU A 157 8.01 -21.06 -1.65
CA GLU A 157 7.86 -22.43 -1.20
C GLU A 157 6.99 -23.31 -2.12
N GLY A 158 6.46 -22.75 -3.20
CA GLY A 158 5.56 -23.46 -4.13
C GLY A 158 4.19 -23.83 -3.52
N LYS A 159 3.78 -23.16 -2.44
CA LYS A 159 2.51 -23.40 -1.74
C LYS A 159 1.33 -22.65 -2.33
N ALA A 160 1.59 -21.57 -3.07
CA ALA A 160 0.57 -20.77 -3.75
C ALA A 160 0.81 -20.79 -5.26
N PRO A 161 -0.20 -21.10 -6.08
CA PRO A 161 -0.07 -21.10 -7.54
C PRO A 161 0.01 -19.68 -8.11
N ALA A 162 -0.56 -18.70 -7.43
CA ALA A 162 -0.50 -17.28 -7.79
C ALA A 162 -0.61 -16.40 -6.54
N VAL A 163 0.12 -15.28 -6.53
CA VAL A 163 0.10 -14.31 -5.44
C VAL A 163 0.11 -12.89 -5.97
N SER A 164 -0.57 -11.97 -5.28
CA SER A 164 -0.44 -10.54 -5.55
C SER A 164 0.62 -9.92 -4.64
N LEU A 165 1.63 -9.28 -5.22
CA LEU A 165 2.74 -8.64 -4.51
C LEU A 165 2.90 -7.19 -4.93
N PHE A 166 3.44 -6.37 -4.01
CA PHE A 166 3.77 -4.96 -4.20
C PHE A 166 5.01 -4.60 -3.36
N SER A 167 5.51 -3.36 -3.46
CA SER A 167 6.69 -2.89 -2.71
C SER A 167 7.91 -3.80 -2.88
N GLY A 168 8.74 -3.98 -1.85
CA GLY A 168 9.93 -4.83 -1.87
C GLY A 168 9.68 -6.27 -2.35
N PRO A 169 8.66 -7.00 -1.85
CA PRO A 169 8.30 -8.34 -2.33
C PRO A 169 8.03 -8.46 -3.82
N TYR A 170 7.51 -7.41 -4.47
CA TYR A 170 7.36 -7.36 -5.92
C TYR A 170 8.72 -7.50 -6.63
N TYR A 171 9.71 -6.68 -6.26
CA TYR A 171 11.05 -6.72 -6.85
C TYR A 171 11.81 -7.99 -6.48
N PHE A 172 11.62 -8.48 -5.26
CA PHE A 172 12.26 -9.73 -4.83
C PHE A 172 11.74 -10.93 -5.63
N ALA A 173 10.45 -10.99 -5.91
CA ALA A 173 9.88 -12.02 -6.78
C ALA A 173 10.46 -11.95 -8.21
N GLU A 174 10.58 -10.74 -8.79
CA GLU A 174 11.23 -10.55 -10.08
C GLU A 174 12.71 -11.00 -10.06
N GLN A 175 13.44 -10.63 -9.00
CA GLN A 175 14.86 -11.04 -8.82
C GLN A 175 15.00 -12.57 -8.74
N LEU A 176 14.08 -13.26 -8.10
CA LEU A 176 14.07 -14.72 -7.99
C LEU A 176 13.56 -15.44 -9.24
N GLY A 177 13.16 -14.71 -10.29
CA GLY A 177 12.72 -15.26 -11.57
C GLY A 177 11.24 -15.72 -11.59
N PHE A 178 10.43 -15.32 -10.62
CA PHE A 178 8.99 -15.51 -10.71
C PHE A 178 8.40 -14.65 -11.83
N ARG A 179 7.38 -15.17 -12.50
CA ARG A 179 6.78 -14.46 -13.63
C ARG A 179 5.60 -13.61 -13.20
N LYS A 180 5.65 -12.32 -13.50
CA LYS A 180 4.51 -11.42 -13.42
C LYS A 180 3.56 -11.68 -14.60
N VAL A 181 2.31 -12.06 -14.32
CA VAL A 181 1.29 -12.35 -15.32
C VAL A 181 0.55 -11.10 -15.74
N ILE A 182 0.29 -10.22 -14.79
CA ILE A 182 -0.41 -8.96 -15.01
C ILE A 182 0.12 -7.89 -14.05
N ASP A 183 0.20 -6.66 -14.54
CA ASP A 183 0.45 -5.49 -13.73
C ASP A 183 -0.87 -5.05 -13.06
N THR A 184 -0.82 -4.84 -11.77
CA THR A 184 -1.95 -4.38 -10.95
C THR A 184 -1.56 -3.18 -10.11
N THR A 185 -0.72 -2.30 -10.66
CA THR A 185 -0.31 -1.02 -10.06
C THR A 185 -1.52 -0.27 -9.53
N PHE A 186 -1.43 0.27 -8.32
CA PHE A 186 -2.55 0.94 -7.66
C PHE A 186 -2.13 2.20 -6.89
N MET A 187 -3.11 3.05 -6.61
CA MET A 187 -2.91 4.27 -5.84
C MET A 187 -2.90 4.00 -4.33
N ILE A 188 -2.04 4.76 -3.66
CA ILE A 188 -1.96 4.85 -2.20
C ILE A 188 -2.42 6.25 -1.79
N ALA A 189 -3.21 6.34 -0.75
CA ALA A 189 -3.63 7.60 -0.17
C ALA A 189 -3.10 7.75 1.26
N THR A 190 -2.96 9.00 1.68
CA THR A 190 -2.59 9.35 3.05
C THR A 190 -3.83 9.60 3.88
N MET A 191 -3.90 8.96 5.03
CA MET A 191 -4.89 9.21 6.07
C MET A 191 -4.32 10.17 7.11
N ILE A 192 -5.05 11.24 7.40
CA ILE A 192 -4.76 12.17 8.48
C ILE A 192 -5.62 11.78 9.68
N HIS A 193 -4.96 11.56 10.82
CA HIS A 193 -5.61 11.24 12.09
C HIS A 193 -5.52 12.39 13.07
N GLY A 194 -6.58 12.61 13.83
CA GLY A 194 -6.70 13.74 14.72
C GLY A 194 -6.78 15.08 13.98
N ASP A 195 -6.21 16.11 14.58
CA ASP A 195 -6.20 17.46 14.01
C ASP A 195 -4.78 18.06 14.12
N PRO A 196 -3.79 17.54 13.34
CA PRO A 196 -2.42 18.08 13.33
C PRO A 196 -2.42 19.50 12.78
N ASP A 197 -1.41 20.28 13.18
CA ASP A 197 -1.20 21.62 12.64
C ASP A 197 -1.06 21.53 11.10
N PRO A 198 -1.85 22.30 10.34
CA PRO A 198 -1.75 22.34 8.88
C PRO A 198 -0.34 22.68 8.37
N GLU A 199 0.42 23.51 9.11
CA GLU A 199 1.80 23.82 8.70
C GLU A 199 2.74 22.62 8.90
N ASP A 200 2.54 21.79 9.92
CA ASP A 200 3.33 20.57 10.09
C ASP A 200 3.03 19.54 8.99
N LEU A 201 1.78 19.46 8.52
CA LEU A 201 1.44 18.67 7.33
C LEU A 201 2.17 19.19 6.07
N ARG A 202 2.19 20.53 5.87
CA ARG A 202 2.93 21.13 4.74
C ARG A 202 4.43 20.83 4.83
N LYS A 203 5.05 20.96 6.02
CA LYS A 203 6.46 20.62 6.25
C LYS A 203 6.74 19.16 5.91
N PHE A 204 5.89 18.25 6.38
CA PHE A 204 6.00 16.82 6.10
C PHE A 204 6.02 16.56 4.59
N PHE A 205 5.04 17.07 3.85
CA PHE A 205 4.98 16.83 2.41
C PHE A 205 6.07 17.57 1.61
N ARG A 206 6.56 18.76 2.07
CA ARG A 206 7.74 19.40 1.46
C ARG A 206 8.99 18.53 1.61
N ALA A 207 9.21 17.95 2.80
CA ALA A 207 10.31 17.01 3.02
C ALA A 207 10.21 15.78 2.12
N LEU A 208 9.02 15.18 2.00
CA LEU A 208 8.80 14.05 1.10
C LEU A 208 8.96 14.41 -0.38
N ARG A 209 8.61 15.63 -0.80
CA ARG A 209 8.85 16.11 -2.18
C ARG A 209 10.34 16.19 -2.49
N ARG A 210 11.16 16.62 -1.54
CA ARG A 210 12.63 16.63 -1.67
C ARG A 210 13.17 15.20 -1.78
N ALA A 211 12.68 14.29 -0.93
CA ALA A 211 13.05 12.87 -0.98
C ALA A 211 12.65 12.22 -2.31
N GLN A 212 11.44 12.49 -2.83
CA GLN A 212 11.01 12.00 -4.13
C GLN A 212 11.97 12.45 -5.25
N ARG A 213 12.40 13.71 -5.23
CA ARG A 213 13.36 14.23 -6.22
C ARG A 213 14.68 13.46 -6.18
N ASP A 214 15.21 13.19 -4.99
CA ASP A 214 16.45 12.45 -4.84
C ASP A 214 16.31 10.99 -5.32
N ILE A 215 15.19 10.36 -5.00
CA ILE A 215 14.86 9.01 -5.46
C ILE A 215 14.71 8.96 -6.99
N ASP A 216 14.02 9.94 -7.59
CA ASP A 216 13.84 10.01 -9.05
C ASP A 216 15.21 10.16 -9.79
N LEU A 217 16.17 10.87 -9.18
CA LEU A 217 17.48 11.09 -9.77
C LEU A 217 18.44 9.91 -9.60
N ARG A 218 18.44 9.26 -8.45
CA ARG A 218 19.42 8.23 -8.08
C ARG A 218 18.81 7.16 -7.18
N PRO A 219 17.82 6.37 -7.66
CA PRO A 219 17.12 5.39 -6.82
C PRO A 219 18.06 4.34 -6.23
N GLU A 220 19.11 3.96 -6.95
CA GLU A 220 20.09 2.96 -6.54
C GLU A 220 20.83 3.30 -5.23
N LEU A 221 20.85 4.58 -4.85
CA LEU A 221 21.44 5.01 -3.57
C LEU A 221 20.56 4.67 -2.38
N TYR A 222 19.26 4.46 -2.59
CA TYR A 222 18.26 4.38 -1.51
C TYR A 222 17.53 3.03 -1.43
N THR A 223 17.60 2.19 -2.47
CA THR A 223 16.90 0.91 -2.50
C THR A 223 17.34 -0.08 -1.41
N HIS A 224 18.48 0.16 -0.75
CA HIS A 224 18.89 -0.60 0.42
C HIS A 224 17.90 -0.50 1.59
N TYR A 225 17.09 0.57 1.66
CA TYR A 225 16.05 0.76 2.69
C TYR A 225 14.91 -0.26 2.61
N TYR A 226 14.72 -0.95 1.47
CA TYR A 226 13.79 -2.08 1.42
C TYR A 226 14.09 -3.16 2.47
N LYS A 227 15.35 -3.26 2.94
CA LYS A 227 15.70 -4.19 4.01
C LYS A 227 14.98 -3.91 5.32
N ASN A 228 14.56 -2.66 5.57
CA ASN A 228 13.80 -2.31 6.77
C ASN A 228 12.41 -2.98 6.80
N GLU A 229 11.87 -3.33 5.63
CA GLU A 229 10.57 -3.99 5.49
C GLU A 229 10.68 -5.52 5.65
N PHE A 230 11.81 -6.10 5.23
CA PHE A 230 11.99 -7.54 5.11
C PHE A 230 12.39 -8.22 6.41
N PRO A 231 11.94 -9.47 6.62
CA PRO A 231 12.53 -10.33 7.65
C PRO A 231 14.03 -10.57 7.40
N ASP A 232 14.84 -10.53 8.44
CA ASP A 232 16.32 -10.60 8.39
C ASP A 232 16.85 -11.80 7.58
N ARG A 233 16.13 -12.93 7.61
CA ARG A 233 16.51 -14.14 6.87
C ARG A 233 16.62 -13.98 5.35
N PHE A 234 16.00 -12.95 4.79
CA PHE A 234 16.07 -12.65 3.35
C PHE A 234 17.17 -11.67 2.99
N HIS A 235 17.72 -10.90 3.96
CA HIS A 235 18.66 -9.81 3.69
C HIS A 235 19.90 -10.24 2.89
N ALA A 236 20.43 -11.45 3.13
CA ALA A 236 21.60 -11.98 2.42
C ALA A 236 21.29 -12.33 0.94
N LEU A 237 20.03 -12.54 0.60
CA LEU A 237 19.59 -12.89 -0.76
C LEU A 237 19.19 -11.67 -1.58
N MET A 238 19.01 -10.50 -0.95
CA MET A 238 18.49 -9.30 -1.59
C MET A 238 19.59 -8.53 -2.30
N ASP A 239 19.47 -8.39 -3.61
CA ASP A 239 20.28 -7.50 -4.45
C ASP A 239 19.48 -6.21 -4.73
N THR A 240 19.30 -5.40 -3.69
CA THR A 240 18.42 -4.21 -3.74
C THR A 240 18.92 -3.15 -4.73
N GLN A 241 20.19 -3.14 -5.13
CA GLN A 241 20.71 -2.21 -6.14
C GLN A 241 20.08 -2.42 -7.53
N ARG A 242 19.51 -3.60 -7.78
CA ARG A 242 18.82 -3.95 -9.02
C ARG A 242 17.32 -3.68 -8.98
N TRP A 243 16.80 -3.24 -7.84
CA TRP A 243 15.38 -2.99 -7.66
C TRP A 243 15.01 -1.58 -8.09
N GLY A 244 13.77 -1.41 -8.50
CA GLY A 244 13.24 -0.09 -8.83
C GLY A 244 12.93 0.76 -7.59
N PRO A 245 12.55 2.03 -7.80
CA PRO A 245 12.28 2.99 -6.72
C PRO A 245 10.99 2.70 -5.94
N GLY A 246 10.16 1.77 -6.42
CA GLY A 246 8.91 1.41 -5.76
C GLY A 246 7.82 2.45 -5.89
N GLU A 247 7.14 2.70 -4.77
CA GLU A 247 6.07 3.68 -4.70
C GLU A 247 6.58 5.08 -5.02
N ARG A 248 5.82 5.81 -5.84
CA ARG A 248 6.13 7.18 -6.24
C ARG A 248 5.05 8.14 -5.79
N LEU A 249 5.44 9.20 -5.08
CA LEU A 249 4.54 10.29 -4.71
C LEU A 249 4.18 11.14 -5.93
N VAL A 250 2.90 11.47 -6.04
CA VAL A 250 2.33 12.35 -7.04
C VAL A 250 1.74 13.56 -6.31
N PHE A 251 2.36 14.73 -6.50
CA PHE A 251 1.97 15.98 -5.86
C PHE A 251 0.93 16.71 -6.70
N GLU A 252 -0.14 16.01 -7.02
CA GLU A 252 -1.32 16.46 -7.75
C GLU A 252 -2.57 16.09 -6.96
N PRO A 253 -3.69 16.78 -7.17
CA PRO A 253 -4.91 16.49 -6.44
C PRO A 253 -5.46 15.08 -6.70
N TYR A 254 -5.81 14.37 -5.64
CA TYR A 254 -6.72 13.23 -5.70
C TYR A 254 -8.14 13.79 -5.78
N THR A 255 -8.69 13.84 -6.98
CA THR A 255 -9.90 14.61 -7.25
C THR A 255 -11.16 13.97 -6.66
N LYS A 256 -12.23 14.77 -6.59
CA LYS A 256 -13.53 14.29 -6.12
C LYS A 256 -14.08 13.18 -7.01
N GLU A 257 -13.90 13.30 -8.33
CA GLU A 257 -14.33 12.28 -9.28
C GLU A 257 -13.66 10.93 -9.01
N VAL A 258 -12.33 10.92 -8.80
CA VAL A 258 -11.57 9.69 -8.48
C VAL A 258 -12.01 9.11 -7.14
N TYR A 259 -12.33 9.97 -6.15
CA TYR A 259 -12.86 9.53 -4.86
C TYR A 259 -14.21 8.85 -5.03
N GLU A 260 -15.15 9.48 -5.74
CA GLU A 260 -16.51 9.00 -5.95
C GLU A 260 -16.52 7.72 -6.79
N GLU A 261 -15.77 7.65 -7.88
CA GLU A 261 -15.62 6.44 -8.70
C GLU A 261 -15.07 5.26 -7.90
N SER A 262 -14.05 5.52 -7.05
CA SER A 262 -13.48 4.50 -6.18
C SER A 262 -14.47 4.00 -5.14
N PHE A 263 -15.25 4.90 -4.53
CA PHE A 263 -16.28 4.59 -3.55
C PHE A 263 -17.41 3.75 -4.16
N GLU A 264 -17.89 4.15 -5.34
CA GLU A 264 -18.94 3.44 -6.07
C GLU A 264 -18.48 2.05 -6.50
N TRP A 265 -17.25 1.92 -7.00
CA TRP A 265 -16.69 0.62 -7.38
C TRP A 265 -16.64 -0.34 -6.19
N ILE A 266 -16.15 0.11 -5.03
CA ILE A 266 -16.12 -0.69 -3.79
C ILE A 266 -17.52 -1.13 -3.38
N ALA A 267 -18.49 -0.20 -3.43
CA ALA A 267 -19.88 -0.47 -3.07
C ALA A 267 -20.51 -1.51 -4.01
N ALA A 268 -20.32 -1.35 -5.33
CA ALA A 268 -20.83 -2.26 -6.35
C ALA A 268 -20.29 -3.69 -6.19
N HIS A 269 -19.07 -3.85 -5.69
CA HIS A 269 -18.43 -5.15 -5.46
C HIS A 269 -18.70 -5.75 -4.08
N GLY A 270 -19.45 -5.06 -3.22
CA GLY A 270 -19.76 -5.54 -1.86
C GLY A 270 -18.54 -5.79 -0.99
N MET A 271 -17.42 -5.12 -1.26
CA MET A 271 -16.13 -5.37 -0.61
C MET A 271 -16.15 -5.13 0.91
N PHE A 272 -17.10 -4.35 1.41
CA PHE A 272 -17.31 -4.01 2.81
C PHE A 272 -18.71 -4.39 3.30
N ALA A 273 -19.33 -5.43 2.75
CA ALA A 273 -20.66 -5.88 3.16
C ALA A 273 -20.74 -6.18 4.67
N ASP A 274 -19.67 -6.76 5.23
CA ASP A 274 -19.61 -7.15 6.64
C ASP A 274 -19.36 -5.97 7.61
N SER A 275 -18.56 -4.97 7.19
CA SER A 275 -18.13 -3.85 8.05
C SER A 275 -18.86 -2.53 7.76
N GLY A 276 -19.62 -2.49 6.67
CA GLY A 276 -20.33 -1.31 6.20
C GLY A 276 -19.42 -0.23 5.61
N MET A 277 -20.05 0.68 4.89
CA MET A 277 -19.40 1.87 4.31
C MET A 277 -20.04 3.12 4.95
N GLY A 278 -19.30 4.24 4.91
CA GLY A 278 -19.82 5.54 5.36
C GLY A 278 -20.70 6.23 4.31
N SER A 279 -20.91 7.53 4.47
CA SER A 279 -21.83 8.31 3.62
C SER A 279 -21.33 8.59 2.19
N GLY A 280 -20.04 8.38 1.91
CA GLY A 280 -19.42 8.78 0.64
C GLY A 280 -19.28 10.29 0.42
N ASP A 281 -19.59 11.11 1.42
CA ASP A 281 -19.50 12.56 1.36
C ASP A 281 -18.04 13.02 1.30
N TYR A 282 -17.60 13.42 0.12
CA TYR A 282 -16.22 13.84 -0.16
C TYR A 282 -15.75 14.96 0.76
N GLU A 283 -16.57 16.01 0.92
CA GLU A 283 -16.20 17.20 1.69
C GLU A 283 -15.94 16.90 3.17
N LYS A 284 -16.66 15.92 3.72
CA LYS A 284 -16.47 15.48 5.11
C LYS A 284 -15.33 14.49 5.27
N ALA A 285 -15.11 13.66 4.26
CA ALA A 285 -14.12 12.58 4.28
C ALA A 285 -12.70 13.05 3.96
N THR A 286 -12.54 14.25 3.40
CA THR A 286 -11.26 14.70 2.86
C THR A 286 -10.69 15.93 3.55
N LEU A 287 -9.41 16.18 3.30
CA LEU A 287 -8.67 17.37 3.71
C LEU A 287 -7.78 17.81 2.55
N SER A 288 -7.96 19.06 2.10
CA SER A 288 -7.02 19.77 1.24
C SER A 288 -6.47 20.99 1.95
N LEU A 289 -5.21 21.31 1.76
CA LEU A 289 -4.56 22.54 2.23
C LEU A 289 -4.28 23.52 1.09
N ASN A 290 -4.57 23.13 -0.16
CA ASN A 290 -4.41 23.95 -1.38
C ASN A 290 -5.73 24.56 -1.88
N ALA A 291 -6.83 24.33 -1.16
CA ALA A 291 -8.16 24.86 -1.50
C ALA A 291 -8.31 26.34 -1.12
#